data_c4efaa86f6326e43fe9f4bcea487f09d
#
_entry.id   c4efaa86f6326e43fe9f4bcea487f09d
#
_cell.length_a   1.000
_cell.length_b   1.000
_cell.length_c   1.000
_cell.angle_alpha   90.00
_cell.angle_beta   90.00
_cell.angle_gamma   90.00
#
_symmetry.space_group_name_H-M   'P 1'
#
loop_
_entity.id
_entity.type
_entity.pdbx_description
1 polymer ?
#
loop_
_entity_poly.entity_id
_entity_poly.type
_entity_poly.pdbx_seq_one_letter_code
_entity_poly.pdbx_strand_id
1 'polypeptide(L)'
;PGSEVGGSRVRLKGERDKPWRVSATRNNDGDVSTGEQQMGLGLDWDSPLGLADQLNLRANRDAVTDRWRHSDSQSLFYSLPWGWWTFTYGYSQSDYRTRNEASGFPFKLDGDSRSHQFRAERVLHRDGVSKTAMSLGLSHQRTNNYVEDTRLEDQSTRITETQLGFNHGRRIGSGFVNLDLGWQQGIGALGAQGRGHPQAGDPNARYDKYS
;
A
#
# COMPACT_ATOMS: atom_id res chain seq x y z
N PRO A 1 35.49 -29.48 9.03
CA PRO A 1 36.40 -29.55 7.92
C PRO A 1 35.70 -30.14 6.71
N GLY A 2 35.94 -29.59 5.51
CA GLY A 2 35.45 -30.16 4.27
C GLY A 2 36.11 -31.51 3.95
N SER A 3 35.62 -32.24 2.94
CA SER A 3 36.19 -33.50 2.49
C SER A 3 37.50 -33.31 1.71
N GLU A 4 37.87 -32.11 1.34
CA GLU A 4 39.07 -31.74 0.61
C GLU A 4 39.92 -30.74 1.40
N VAL A 5 41.24 -30.72 1.16
CA VAL A 5 42.15 -29.78 1.81
C VAL A 5 41.82 -28.35 1.40
N GLY A 6 41.52 -27.49 2.38
CA GLY A 6 41.05 -26.10 2.16
C GLY A 6 39.55 -25.95 1.97
N GLY A 7 38.77 -27.04 1.96
CA GLY A 7 37.33 -27.01 1.88
C GLY A 7 36.66 -26.71 3.23
N SER A 8 35.62 -25.86 3.24
CA SER A 8 34.76 -25.64 4.40
C SER A 8 33.36 -26.22 4.14
N ARG A 9 32.77 -26.82 5.17
CA ARG A 9 31.38 -27.29 5.10
C ARG A 9 30.50 -26.37 5.90
N VAL A 10 29.60 -25.66 5.23
CA VAL A 10 28.57 -24.83 5.86
C VAL A 10 27.34 -25.71 6.10
N ARG A 11 26.96 -25.88 7.35
CA ARG A 11 25.71 -26.56 7.72
C ARG A 11 24.68 -25.54 8.12
N LEU A 12 23.65 -25.35 7.28
CA LEU A 12 22.50 -24.50 7.57
C LEU A 12 21.49 -25.33 8.36
N LYS A 13 21.19 -24.92 9.59
CA LYS A 13 20.14 -25.50 10.42
C LYS A 13 18.95 -24.50 10.39
N GLY A 14 17.91 -24.82 9.64
CA GLY A 14 16.67 -24.04 9.62
C GLY A 14 15.74 -24.57 10.71
N GLU A 15 15.37 -23.72 11.65
CA GLU A 15 14.24 -23.97 12.55
C GLU A 15 13.00 -23.34 11.91
N ARG A 16 11.92 -24.11 11.77
CA ARG A 16 10.63 -23.62 11.32
C ARG A 16 9.83 -23.22 12.55
N ASP A 17 9.70 -21.91 12.77
CA ASP A 17 8.64 -21.37 13.60
C ASP A 17 7.28 -21.45 12.87
N LYS A 18 6.19 -21.15 13.61
CA LYS A 18 4.86 -21.07 12.99
C LYS A 18 4.89 -20.06 11.85
N PRO A 19 4.46 -20.46 10.63
CA PRO A 19 4.56 -19.58 9.46
C PRO A 19 3.53 -18.44 9.49
N TRP A 20 2.68 -18.38 10.50
CA TRP A 20 1.65 -17.37 10.63
C TRP A 20 1.60 -16.77 12.05
N ARG A 21 1.21 -15.52 12.12
CA ARG A 21 0.98 -14.77 13.37
C ARG A 21 -0.34 -14.03 13.24
N VAL A 22 -1.16 -14.18 14.25
CA VAL A 22 -2.40 -13.40 14.40
C VAL A 22 -2.19 -12.38 15.52
N SER A 23 -2.62 -11.17 15.28
CA SER A 23 -2.61 -10.09 16.26
C SER A 23 -4.00 -9.49 16.41
N ALA A 24 -4.35 -9.12 17.65
CA ALA A 24 -5.52 -8.34 17.96
C ALA A 24 -5.07 -7.12 18.77
N THR A 25 -5.56 -5.95 18.41
CA THR A 25 -5.22 -4.69 19.07
C THR A 25 -6.49 -3.95 19.46
N ARG A 26 -6.41 -3.20 20.54
CA ARG A 26 -7.39 -2.20 20.93
C ARG A 26 -6.65 -0.99 21.46
N ASN A 27 -6.96 0.16 20.93
CA ASN A 27 -6.37 1.42 21.33
C ASN A 27 -7.40 2.56 21.24
N ASN A 28 -7.00 3.76 21.60
CA ASN A 28 -7.78 4.99 21.50
C ASN A 28 -7.09 6.02 20.56
N ASP A 29 -6.38 5.54 19.53
CA ASP A 29 -5.64 6.36 18.57
C ASP A 29 -6.53 6.85 17.41
N GLY A 30 -7.83 6.57 17.46
CA GLY A 30 -8.81 7.04 16.49
C GLY A 30 -9.09 8.54 16.61
N ASP A 31 -9.76 9.07 15.56
CA ASP A 31 -10.18 10.47 15.55
C ASP A 31 -11.52 10.66 16.27
N VAL A 32 -11.65 11.77 17.02
CA VAL A 32 -12.89 12.11 17.79
C VAL A 32 -14.09 12.20 16.87
N SER A 33 -13.91 12.64 15.61
CA SER A 33 -14.98 12.83 14.65
C SER A 33 -15.51 11.53 14.05
N THR A 34 -14.69 10.48 13.98
CA THR A 34 -15.03 9.19 13.37
C THR A 34 -15.07 8.02 14.36
N GLY A 35 -14.47 8.17 15.54
CA GLY A 35 -14.42 7.18 16.62
C GLY A 35 -13.01 7.07 17.20
N GLU A 36 -12.87 7.37 18.50
CA GLU A 36 -11.57 7.34 19.19
C GLU A 36 -11.07 5.93 19.48
N GLN A 37 -12.00 5.01 19.79
CA GLN A 37 -11.63 3.66 20.17
C GLN A 37 -11.59 2.74 18.95
N GLN A 38 -10.43 2.20 18.66
CA GLN A 38 -10.19 1.33 17.51
C GLN A 38 -9.92 -0.11 17.96
N MET A 39 -10.45 -1.05 17.19
CA MET A 39 -10.12 -2.47 17.28
C MET A 39 -9.45 -2.90 15.98
N GLY A 40 -8.36 -3.65 16.10
CA GLY A 40 -7.60 -4.16 14.96
C GLY A 40 -7.40 -5.66 15.02
N LEU A 41 -7.46 -6.30 13.86
CA LEU A 41 -7.07 -7.69 13.65
C LEU A 41 -6.00 -7.73 12.55
N GLY A 42 -4.98 -8.55 12.76
CA GLY A 42 -3.91 -8.76 11.82
C GLY A 42 -3.57 -10.23 11.64
N LEU A 43 -3.23 -10.59 10.40
CA LEU A 43 -2.63 -11.88 10.05
C LEU A 43 -1.38 -11.59 9.23
N ASP A 44 -0.25 -12.12 9.68
CA ASP A 44 1.00 -12.20 8.93
C ASP A 44 1.25 -13.67 8.64
N TRP A 45 1.42 -14.02 7.38
CA TRP A 45 1.65 -15.40 6.94
C TRP A 45 2.85 -15.46 6.01
N ASP A 46 3.89 -16.11 6.49
CA ASP A 46 5.13 -16.34 5.76
C ASP A 46 5.02 -17.63 4.94
N SER A 47 5.27 -17.54 3.66
CA SER A 47 5.23 -18.64 2.69
C SER A 47 3.90 -19.42 2.61
N PRO A 48 2.72 -18.75 2.45
CA PRO A 48 1.46 -19.47 2.30
C PRO A 48 1.44 -20.47 1.13
N LEU A 49 2.14 -20.19 0.03
CA LEU A 49 2.28 -21.08 -1.11
C LEU A 49 3.58 -21.89 -1.12
N GLY A 50 4.45 -21.71 -0.12
CA GLY A 50 5.76 -22.38 -0.06
C GLY A 50 6.81 -21.80 -1.02
N LEU A 51 6.58 -20.59 -1.55
CA LEU A 51 7.43 -19.93 -2.54
C LEU A 51 8.27 -18.78 -1.94
N ALA A 52 8.48 -18.79 -0.63
CA ALA A 52 9.05 -17.67 0.12
C ALA A 52 8.22 -16.37 -0.03
N ASP A 53 6.96 -16.53 -0.33
CA ASP A 53 5.97 -15.48 -0.48
C ASP A 53 5.47 -14.98 0.90
N GLN A 54 4.85 -13.82 0.92
CA GLN A 54 4.40 -13.19 2.16
C GLN A 54 3.00 -12.61 1.98
N LEU A 55 2.11 -12.92 2.92
CA LEU A 55 0.76 -12.38 2.99
C LEU A 55 0.56 -11.62 4.30
N ASN A 56 0.11 -10.38 4.21
CA ASN A 56 -0.30 -9.57 5.35
C ASN A 56 -1.75 -9.13 5.17
N LEU A 57 -2.59 -9.40 6.15
CA LEU A 57 -3.96 -8.92 6.21
C LEU A 57 -4.14 -8.05 7.46
N ARG A 58 -4.83 -6.95 7.30
CA ARG A 58 -5.20 -6.05 8.41
C ARG A 58 -6.66 -5.65 8.25
N ALA A 59 -7.35 -5.60 9.38
CA ALA A 59 -8.69 -5.05 9.47
C ALA A 59 -8.75 -4.21 10.75
N ASN A 60 -9.20 -2.97 10.61
CA ASN A 60 -9.41 -2.07 11.74
C ASN A 60 -10.85 -1.56 11.70
N ARG A 61 -11.42 -1.40 12.87
CA ARG A 61 -12.79 -0.93 13.01
C ARG A 61 -12.92 -0.08 14.28
N ASP A 62 -13.82 0.90 14.22
CA ASP A 62 -14.25 1.59 15.42
C ASP A 62 -14.89 0.59 16.40
N ALA A 63 -14.44 0.62 17.66
CA ALA A 63 -14.90 -0.27 18.72
C ALA A 63 -16.27 0.13 19.29
N VAL A 64 -16.69 1.37 19.05
CA VAL A 64 -17.97 1.92 19.53
C VAL A 64 -18.89 2.11 18.33
N THR A 65 -19.92 1.29 18.23
CA THR A 65 -20.93 1.43 17.18
C THR A 65 -21.79 2.65 17.45
N ASP A 66 -21.56 3.73 16.70
CA ASP A 66 -22.39 4.93 16.68
C ASP A 66 -22.99 5.08 15.27
N ARG A 67 -24.29 5.38 15.20
CA ARG A 67 -24.98 5.65 13.91
C ARG A 67 -24.45 6.86 13.17
N TRP A 68 -23.81 7.79 13.89
CA TRP A 68 -23.31 9.06 13.37
C TRP A 68 -21.81 9.07 13.10
N ARG A 69 -21.07 8.14 13.70
CA ARG A 69 -19.62 8.07 13.58
C ARG A 69 -19.21 6.63 13.34
N HIS A 70 -18.31 6.45 12.40
CA HIS A 70 -17.86 5.14 11.99
C HIS A 70 -16.53 5.25 11.22
N SER A 71 -15.66 4.31 11.42
CA SER A 71 -14.44 4.14 10.65
C SER A 71 -14.08 2.67 10.55
N ASP A 72 -14.05 2.16 9.33
CA ASP A 72 -13.58 0.81 9.01
C ASP A 72 -12.44 0.89 8.01
N SER A 73 -11.43 0.04 8.14
CA SER A 73 -10.40 -0.13 7.14
C SER A 73 -9.95 -1.57 7.04
N GLN A 74 -9.65 -1.99 5.82
CA GLN A 74 -9.12 -3.31 5.52
C GLN A 74 -7.97 -3.17 4.55
N SER A 75 -6.93 -3.98 4.72
CA SER A 75 -5.84 -4.05 3.76
C SER A 75 -5.30 -5.46 3.60
N LEU A 76 -4.85 -5.73 2.40
CA LEU A 76 -4.15 -6.92 1.99
C LEU A 76 -2.86 -6.52 1.30
N PHE A 77 -1.76 -7.15 1.69
CA PHE A 77 -0.48 -7.04 1.02
C PHE A 77 0.03 -8.45 0.73
N TYR A 78 0.42 -8.70 -0.51
CA TYR A 78 1.01 -9.95 -0.94
C TYR A 78 2.29 -9.70 -1.72
N SER A 79 3.34 -10.43 -1.41
CA SER A 79 4.63 -10.35 -2.08
C SER A 79 5.11 -11.74 -2.49
N LEU A 80 5.49 -11.91 -3.75
CA LEU A 80 5.95 -13.15 -4.32
C LEU A 80 7.34 -12.94 -4.98
N PRO A 81 8.41 -13.44 -4.40
CA PRO A 81 9.71 -13.50 -5.07
C PRO A 81 9.74 -14.66 -6.08
N TRP A 82 10.24 -14.39 -7.28
CA TRP A 82 10.43 -15.40 -8.32
C TRP A 82 11.70 -15.14 -9.10
N GLY A 83 12.75 -15.85 -8.74
CA GLY A 83 14.10 -15.66 -9.29
C GLY A 83 14.61 -14.24 -9.00
N TRP A 84 14.86 -13.47 -10.06
CA TRP A 84 15.30 -12.07 -9.96
C TRP A 84 14.15 -11.05 -9.90
N TRP A 85 12.90 -11.53 -9.90
CA TRP A 85 11.70 -10.72 -9.81
C TRP A 85 11.10 -10.77 -8.41
N THR A 86 10.47 -9.67 -8.03
CA THR A 86 9.55 -9.61 -6.90
C THR A 86 8.25 -8.96 -7.39
N PHE A 87 7.17 -9.69 -7.27
CA PHE A 87 5.82 -9.19 -7.57
C PHE A 87 5.13 -8.84 -6.26
N THR A 88 4.52 -7.67 -6.22
CA THR A 88 3.83 -7.19 -5.03
C THR A 88 2.43 -6.72 -5.44
N TYR A 89 1.43 -7.11 -4.67
CA TYR A 89 0.07 -6.63 -4.79
C TYR A 89 -0.40 -6.07 -3.46
N GLY A 90 -0.93 -4.86 -3.47
CA GLY A 90 -1.57 -4.19 -2.36
C GLY A 90 -3.02 -3.88 -2.66
N TYR A 91 -3.90 -4.14 -1.71
CA TYR A 91 -5.29 -3.70 -1.72
C TYR A 91 -5.58 -2.99 -0.41
N SER A 92 -6.27 -1.88 -0.47
CA SER A 92 -6.83 -1.23 0.72
C SER A 92 -8.23 -0.70 0.44
N GLN A 93 -9.08 -0.81 1.43
CA GLN A 93 -10.41 -0.23 1.46
C GLN A 93 -10.59 0.45 2.81
N SER A 94 -11.19 1.62 2.80
CA SER A 94 -11.61 2.32 4.01
C SER A 94 -12.94 3.00 3.78
N ASP A 95 -13.76 3.03 4.80
CA ASP A 95 -14.99 3.79 4.86
C ASP A 95 -15.07 4.54 6.18
N TYR A 96 -15.64 5.74 6.11
CA TYR A 96 -15.84 6.56 7.28
C TYR A 96 -17.21 7.26 7.25
N ARG A 97 -17.68 7.56 8.43
CA ARG A 97 -18.84 8.42 8.65
C ARG A 97 -18.51 9.39 9.77
N THR A 98 -18.87 10.64 9.57
CA THR A 98 -18.75 11.66 10.60
C THR A 98 -20.00 12.55 10.61
N ARG A 99 -20.32 13.04 11.79
CA ARG A 99 -21.36 14.06 11.98
C ARG A 99 -20.69 15.43 12.02
N ASN A 100 -21.13 16.31 11.15
CA ASN A 100 -20.75 17.71 11.15
C ASN A 100 -21.96 18.59 11.47
N GLU A 101 -21.71 19.87 11.75
CA GLU A 101 -22.74 20.84 12.04
C GLU A 101 -22.47 22.13 11.24
N ALA A 102 -23.48 22.64 10.57
CA ALA A 102 -23.43 23.93 9.90
C ALA A 102 -24.66 24.73 10.30
N SER A 103 -24.44 25.95 10.80
CA SER A 103 -25.52 26.88 11.22
C SER A 103 -26.49 26.26 12.23
N GLY A 104 -26.02 25.40 13.15
CA GLY A 104 -26.84 24.73 14.15
C GLY A 104 -27.58 23.47 13.65
N PHE A 105 -27.41 23.08 12.36
CA PHE A 105 -28.02 21.89 11.80
C PHE A 105 -26.99 20.79 11.62
N PRO A 106 -27.18 19.61 12.25
CA PRO A 106 -26.29 18.48 12.07
C PRO A 106 -26.52 17.84 10.70
N PHE A 107 -25.44 17.49 10.03
CA PHE A 107 -25.47 16.73 8.78
C PHE A 107 -24.43 15.62 8.77
N LYS A 108 -24.67 14.62 7.93
CA LYS A 108 -23.85 13.43 7.80
C LYS A 108 -22.86 13.59 6.64
N LEU A 109 -21.60 13.30 6.90
CA LEU A 109 -20.57 13.11 5.89
C LEU A 109 -20.13 11.64 5.88
N ASP A 110 -20.18 11.01 4.73
CA ASP A 110 -19.67 9.67 4.51
C ASP A 110 -18.60 9.68 3.41
N GLY A 111 -17.67 8.75 3.47
CA GLY A 111 -16.72 8.53 2.38
C GLY A 111 -16.25 7.10 2.34
N ASP A 112 -15.96 6.64 1.13
CA ASP A 112 -15.29 5.37 0.86
C ASP A 112 -14.08 5.58 -0.04
N SER A 113 -13.03 4.83 0.23
CA SER A 113 -11.83 4.79 -0.59
C SER A 113 -11.41 3.35 -0.86
N ARG A 114 -11.01 3.07 -2.10
CA ARG A 114 -10.43 1.79 -2.50
C ARG A 114 -9.19 2.03 -3.31
N SER A 115 -8.14 1.28 -3.00
CA SER A 115 -6.87 1.34 -3.71
C SER A 115 -6.39 -0.04 -4.07
N HIS A 116 -5.91 -0.19 -5.30
CA HIS A 116 -5.20 -1.36 -5.80
C HIS A 116 -3.82 -0.91 -6.26
N GLN A 117 -2.80 -1.62 -5.84
CA GLN A 117 -1.42 -1.36 -6.23
C GLN A 117 -0.77 -2.65 -6.68
N PHE A 118 -0.19 -2.64 -7.85
CA PHE A 118 0.63 -3.72 -8.37
C PHE A 118 2.03 -3.19 -8.67
N ARG A 119 3.06 -3.95 -8.29
CA ARG A 119 4.45 -3.62 -8.58
C ARG A 119 5.21 -4.88 -8.96
N ALA A 120 5.95 -4.81 -10.05
CA ALA A 120 6.95 -5.79 -10.45
C ALA A 120 8.33 -5.14 -10.35
N GLU A 121 9.21 -5.70 -9.55
CA GLU A 121 10.61 -5.28 -9.43
C GLU A 121 11.51 -6.37 -9.96
N ARG A 122 12.51 -5.99 -10.74
CA ARG A 122 13.56 -6.89 -11.24
C ARG A 122 14.93 -6.42 -10.80
N VAL A 123 15.68 -7.29 -10.16
CA VAL A 123 17.10 -7.09 -9.94
C VAL A 123 17.83 -7.34 -11.25
N LEU A 124 18.47 -6.30 -11.80
CA LEU A 124 19.20 -6.36 -13.07
C LEU A 124 20.65 -6.79 -12.86
N HIS A 125 21.24 -6.36 -11.75
CA HIS A 125 22.60 -6.66 -11.37
C HIS A 125 22.74 -6.72 -9.85
N ARG A 126 23.53 -7.68 -9.38
CA ARG A 126 23.90 -7.78 -7.97
C ARG A 126 25.25 -8.47 -7.85
N ASP A 127 26.17 -7.84 -7.15
CA ASP A 127 27.46 -8.39 -6.76
C ASP A 127 27.76 -8.14 -5.28
N GLY A 128 29.01 -8.36 -4.83
CA GLY A 128 29.42 -8.16 -3.43
C GLY A 128 29.40 -6.71 -2.95
N VAL A 129 29.32 -5.73 -3.85
CA VAL A 129 29.44 -4.30 -3.54
C VAL A 129 28.31 -3.43 -4.11
N SER A 130 27.55 -3.96 -5.09
CA SER A 130 26.49 -3.20 -5.75
C SER A 130 25.22 -4.01 -5.99
N LYS A 131 24.08 -3.30 -6.05
CA LYS A 131 22.78 -3.81 -6.49
C LYS A 131 22.12 -2.79 -7.40
N THR A 132 21.60 -3.25 -8.54
CA THR A 132 20.78 -2.44 -9.46
C THR A 132 19.44 -3.12 -9.66
N ALA A 133 18.36 -2.36 -9.53
CA ALA A 133 17.02 -2.86 -9.75
C ALA A 133 16.18 -1.86 -10.54
N MET A 134 15.20 -2.36 -11.28
CA MET A 134 14.14 -1.57 -11.92
C MET A 134 12.79 -2.07 -11.44
N SER A 135 11.82 -1.16 -11.39
CA SER A 135 10.44 -1.51 -11.04
C SER A 135 9.44 -0.84 -11.95
N LEU A 136 8.35 -1.56 -12.20
CA LEU A 136 7.14 -1.08 -12.87
C LEU A 136 5.98 -1.21 -11.90
N GLY A 137 5.23 -0.14 -11.68
CA GLY A 137 4.04 -0.09 -10.83
C GLY A 137 2.81 0.35 -11.59
N LEU A 138 1.67 -0.12 -11.16
CA LEU A 138 0.33 0.34 -11.54
C LEU A 138 -0.48 0.51 -10.27
N SER A 139 -1.06 1.70 -10.08
CA SER A 139 -1.99 1.96 -9.00
C SER A 139 -3.33 2.46 -9.55
N HIS A 140 -4.40 2.05 -8.90
CA HIS A 140 -5.75 2.53 -9.16
C HIS A 140 -6.42 2.87 -7.84
N GLN A 141 -6.82 4.12 -7.69
CA GLN A 141 -7.51 4.61 -6.49
C GLN A 141 -8.84 5.22 -6.87
N ARG A 142 -9.85 4.89 -6.09
CA ARG A 142 -11.18 5.50 -6.15
C ARG A 142 -11.55 5.99 -4.76
N THR A 143 -11.96 7.25 -4.67
CA THR A 143 -12.48 7.88 -3.46
C THR A 143 -13.83 8.49 -3.78
N ASN A 144 -14.85 8.23 -2.98
CA ASN A 144 -16.16 8.86 -3.08
C ASN A 144 -16.47 9.53 -1.75
N ASN A 145 -17.04 10.72 -1.82
CA ASN A 145 -17.49 11.47 -0.67
C ASN A 145 -18.98 11.85 -0.84
N TYR A 146 -19.72 11.82 0.26
CA TYR A 146 -21.17 12.06 0.28
C TYR A 146 -21.55 13.02 1.40
N VAL A 147 -22.54 13.85 1.15
CA VAL A 147 -23.25 14.65 2.15
C VAL A 147 -24.73 14.26 2.11
N GLU A 148 -25.28 13.82 3.24
CA GLU A 148 -26.68 13.37 3.34
C GLU A 148 -27.06 12.41 2.20
N ASP A 149 -26.22 11.38 1.97
CA ASP A 149 -26.33 10.37 0.90
C ASP A 149 -26.22 10.91 -0.54
N THR A 150 -25.96 12.21 -0.72
CA THR A 150 -25.72 12.82 -2.03
C THR A 150 -24.22 12.83 -2.33
N ARG A 151 -23.82 12.22 -3.44
CA ARG A 151 -22.41 12.16 -3.83
C ARG A 151 -21.89 13.54 -4.22
N LEU A 152 -20.72 13.88 -3.67
CA LEU A 152 -19.98 15.09 -4.00
C LEU A 152 -19.06 14.80 -5.19
N GLU A 153 -19.46 15.17 -6.40
CA GLU A 153 -18.69 14.89 -7.62
C GLU A 153 -17.31 15.55 -7.56
N ASP A 154 -17.21 16.79 -7.11
CA ASP A 154 -15.97 17.58 -7.03
C ASP A 154 -14.97 17.03 -5.98
N GLN A 155 -15.45 16.27 -5.01
CA GLN A 155 -14.62 15.64 -3.95
C GLN A 155 -14.47 14.12 -4.14
N SER A 156 -15.02 13.59 -5.24
CA SER A 156 -14.90 12.17 -5.57
C SER A 156 -13.90 12.01 -6.70
N THR A 157 -12.88 11.18 -6.48
CA THR A 157 -11.78 11.03 -7.43
C THR A 157 -11.59 9.57 -7.86
N ARG A 158 -11.18 9.38 -9.11
CA ARG A 158 -10.74 8.10 -9.64
C ARG A 158 -9.47 8.31 -10.43
N ILE A 159 -8.36 7.80 -9.90
CA ILE A 159 -7.02 8.04 -10.43
C ILE A 159 -6.39 6.69 -10.76
N THR A 160 -5.74 6.61 -11.91
CA THR A 160 -4.89 5.47 -12.29
C THR A 160 -3.51 6.01 -12.65
N GLU A 161 -2.48 5.38 -12.15
CA GLU A 161 -1.10 5.83 -12.30
C GLU A 161 -0.20 4.67 -12.69
N THR A 162 0.74 4.95 -13.56
CA THR A 162 1.90 4.10 -13.80
C THR A 162 3.13 4.68 -13.13
N GLN A 163 4.00 3.82 -12.66
CA GLN A 163 5.23 4.20 -11.96
C GLN A 163 6.40 3.42 -12.54
N LEU A 164 7.48 4.12 -12.85
CA LEU A 164 8.78 3.53 -13.20
C LEU A 164 9.78 3.92 -12.12
N GLY A 165 10.55 2.96 -11.65
CA GLY A 165 11.60 3.17 -10.67
C GLY A 165 12.91 2.54 -11.10
N PHE A 166 14.00 3.22 -10.79
CA PHE A 166 15.35 2.71 -10.93
C PHE A 166 16.09 2.95 -9.61
N ASN A 167 16.71 1.90 -9.09
CA ASN A 167 17.54 1.99 -7.90
C ASN A 167 18.92 1.42 -8.19
N HIS A 168 19.96 2.14 -7.79
CA HIS A 168 21.34 1.66 -7.82
C HIS A 168 22.04 2.01 -6.52
N GLY A 169 22.42 0.97 -5.78
CA GLY A 169 23.22 1.10 -4.56
C GLY A 169 24.61 0.52 -4.74
N ARG A 170 25.66 1.22 -4.24
CA ARG A 170 27.03 0.77 -4.32
C ARG A 170 27.85 1.15 -3.10
N ARG A 171 28.63 0.20 -2.59
CA ARG A 171 29.66 0.47 -1.58
C ARG A 171 30.90 1.05 -2.26
N ILE A 172 31.41 2.16 -1.73
CA ILE A 172 32.66 2.81 -2.18
C ILE A 172 33.54 3.00 -0.94
N GLY A 173 34.57 2.18 -0.83
CA GLY A 173 35.43 2.17 0.38
C GLY A 173 34.60 1.83 1.63
N SER A 174 34.62 2.69 2.63
CA SER A 174 33.82 2.59 3.85
C SER A 174 32.42 3.21 3.75
N GLY A 175 32.12 3.90 2.65
CA GLY A 175 30.83 4.56 2.41
C GLY A 175 29.88 3.75 1.54
N PHE A 176 28.62 4.21 1.48
CA PHE A 176 27.59 3.68 0.61
C PHE A 176 26.90 4.80 -0.13
N VAL A 177 26.72 4.64 -1.43
CA VAL A 177 25.99 5.58 -2.30
C VAL A 177 24.75 4.89 -2.81
N ASN A 178 23.61 5.55 -2.71
CA ASN A 178 22.34 5.11 -3.30
C ASN A 178 21.82 6.18 -4.24
N LEU A 179 21.40 5.75 -5.43
CA LEU A 179 20.71 6.55 -6.42
C LEU A 179 19.33 5.97 -6.63
N ASP A 180 18.29 6.75 -6.38
CA ASP A 180 16.91 6.42 -6.65
C ASP A 180 16.36 7.41 -7.66
N LEU A 181 15.79 6.88 -8.75
CA LEU A 181 15.10 7.66 -9.77
C LEU A 181 13.69 7.13 -9.90
N GLY A 182 12.72 8.02 -9.86
CA GLY A 182 11.30 7.69 -9.99
C GLY A 182 10.63 8.55 -11.05
N TRP A 183 9.73 7.93 -11.81
CA TRP A 183 8.80 8.62 -12.70
C TRP A 183 7.40 8.04 -12.48
N GLN A 184 6.42 8.93 -12.38
CA GLN A 184 5.04 8.61 -12.13
C GLN A 184 4.17 9.41 -13.08
N GLN A 185 3.21 8.74 -13.72
CA GLN A 185 2.29 9.35 -14.66
C GLN A 185 0.86 8.92 -14.38
N GLY A 186 -0.04 9.89 -14.30
CA GLY A 186 -1.47 9.67 -14.30
C GLY A 186 -1.96 9.29 -15.70
N ILE A 187 -2.70 8.19 -15.81
CA ILE A 187 -3.24 7.66 -17.06
C ILE A 187 -4.76 7.56 -17.03
N GLY A 188 -5.42 7.78 -18.19
CA GLY A 188 -6.88 7.68 -18.33
C GLY A 188 -7.38 6.24 -18.51
N ALA A 189 -6.82 5.26 -17.77
CA ALA A 189 -7.21 3.85 -17.84
C ALA A 189 -8.14 3.46 -16.68
N LEU A 190 -8.81 2.31 -16.78
CA LEU A 190 -9.68 1.73 -15.74
C LEU A 190 -10.81 2.68 -15.27
N GLY A 191 -11.26 3.57 -16.16
CA GLY A 191 -12.29 4.56 -15.83
C GLY A 191 -11.80 5.71 -14.96
N ALA A 192 -10.47 5.98 -14.91
CA ALA A 192 -9.93 7.18 -14.29
C ALA A 192 -10.53 8.43 -14.95
N GLN A 193 -10.65 9.50 -14.16
CA GLN A 193 -11.17 10.79 -14.64
C GLN A 193 -10.30 11.25 -15.80
N GLY A 194 -10.91 11.31 -16.98
CA GLY A 194 -10.28 11.84 -18.18
C GLY A 194 -10.26 13.36 -18.17
N ARG A 195 -9.65 13.98 -19.21
CA ARG A 195 -9.84 15.41 -19.51
C ARG A 195 -11.30 15.64 -19.91
N GLY A 196 -12.23 15.61 -18.97
CA GLY A 196 -13.51 16.31 -19.10
C GLY A 196 -13.22 17.81 -19.07
N HIS A 197 -14.12 18.64 -19.57
CA HIS A 197 -13.95 20.09 -19.59
C HIS A 197 -13.51 20.56 -18.20
N PRO A 198 -12.26 21.05 -18.04
CA PRO A 198 -11.78 21.43 -16.72
C PRO A 198 -12.52 22.69 -16.30
N GLN A 199 -13.46 22.54 -15.40
CA GLN A 199 -13.80 23.67 -14.55
C GLN A 199 -12.62 23.89 -13.61
N ALA A 200 -12.25 25.14 -13.35
CA ALA A 200 -11.14 25.47 -12.46
C ALA A 200 -11.41 24.86 -11.08
N GLY A 201 -10.66 23.81 -10.74
CA GLY A 201 -10.80 23.05 -9.48
C GLY A 201 -11.03 21.56 -9.65
N ASP A 202 -11.33 21.06 -10.86
CA ASP A 202 -11.49 19.62 -11.10
C ASP A 202 -10.16 18.86 -10.91
N PRO A 203 -10.17 17.73 -10.15
CA PRO A 203 -8.98 16.91 -10.00
C PRO A 203 -8.53 16.36 -11.36
N ASN A 204 -7.33 16.73 -11.80
CA ASN A 204 -6.78 16.26 -13.06
C ASN A 204 -6.01 14.94 -12.84
N ALA A 205 -6.50 13.85 -13.42
CA ALA A 205 -5.87 12.54 -13.36
C ALA A 205 -4.63 12.40 -14.26
N ARG A 206 -4.27 13.41 -15.04
CA ARG A 206 -3.09 13.40 -15.93
C ARG A 206 -2.03 14.35 -15.39
N TYR A 207 -0.98 13.81 -14.84
CA TYR A 207 0.19 14.54 -14.38
C TYR A 207 1.45 13.69 -14.54
N ASP A 208 2.58 14.34 -14.61
CA ASP A 208 3.91 13.72 -14.59
C ASP A 208 4.64 14.20 -13.33
N LYS A 209 5.26 13.27 -12.62
CA LYS A 209 6.06 13.55 -11.43
C LYS A 209 7.38 12.80 -11.51
N TYR A 210 8.45 13.51 -11.18
CA TYR A 210 9.82 12.97 -11.11
C TYR A 210 10.34 13.09 -9.68
N SER A 211 11.11 12.12 -9.26
CA SER A 211 11.79 12.08 -7.95
C SER A 211 13.20 11.51 -8.09
#